data_97995879bb428989197efd8aef7f02d7
#
_entry.id   97995879bb428989197efd8aef7f02d7
#
_cell.length_a   1.000
_cell.length_b   1.000
_cell.length_c   1.000
_cell.angle_alpha   90.00
_cell.angle_beta   90.00
_cell.angle_gamma   90.00
#
_symmetry.space_group_name_H-M   'P 1'
#
loop_
_entity.id
_entity.type
_entity.pdbx_description
1 polymer ?
#
loop_
_entity_poly.entity_id
_entity_poly.type
_entity_poly.pdbx_seq_one_letter_code
_entity_poly.pdbx_strand_id
1 'polypeptide(L)' 'MKYRIVFSTDELQFTNHVEQLLKEGYRLIGGMCPIVGSSGWLIYTQTLVKE' A
#
# COMPACT_ATOMS: atom_id res chain seq x y z
N MET A 1 -14.79 -6.05 -9.58
CA MET A 1 -13.54 -6.06 -8.82
C MET A 1 -12.92 -4.68 -8.83
N LYS A 2 -12.49 -4.21 -7.67
CA LYS A 2 -11.86 -2.90 -7.52
C LYS A 2 -10.41 -3.06 -7.12
N TYR A 3 -9.54 -2.28 -7.75
CA TYR A 3 -8.12 -2.26 -7.44
C TYR A 3 -7.77 -0.95 -6.73
N ARG A 4 -6.92 -1.05 -5.73
CA ARG A 4 -6.36 0.13 -5.07
C ARG A 4 -4.86 -0.09 -4.92
N ILE A 5 -4.09 0.92 -5.26
CA ILE A 5 -2.65 0.90 -5.04
C ILE A 5 -2.34 1.96 -4.02
N VAL A 6 -1.75 1.54 -2.91
CA VAL A 6 -1.35 2.45 -1.84
C VAL A 6 0.16 2.64 -1.92
N PHE A 7 0.61 3.88 -1.86
CA PHE A 7 2.05 4.16 -1.82
C PHE A 7 2.29 5.35 -0.89
N SER A 8 3.40 5.32 -0.20
CA SER A 8 3.75 6.38 0.73
C SER A 8 5.22 6.30 1.08
N THR A 9 5.80 7.44 1.42
CA THR A 9 7.16 7.50 1.96
C THR A 9 7.16 7.41 3.48
N ASP A 10 5.97 7.52 4.11
CA ASP A 10 5.82 7.45 5.56
C ASP A 10 5.22 6.10 5.93
N GLU A 11 5.96 5.31 6.68
CA GLU A 11 5.54 3.97 7.09
C GLU A 11 4.23 3.99 7.89
N LEU A 12 4.10 4.95 8.79
CA LEU A 12 2.90 5.03 9.63
C LEU A 12 1.66 5.35 8.80
N GLN A 13 1.76 6.33 7.91
CA GLN A 13 0.64 6.68 7.04
C GLN A 13 0.31 5.53 6.09
N PHE A 14 1.34 4.87 5.58
CA PHE A 14 1.14 3.72 4.70
C PHE A 14 0.38 2.62 5.44
N THR A 15 0.81 2.26 6.64
CA THR A 15 0.17 1.23 7.43
C THR A 15 -1.28 1.58 7.76
N ASN A 16 -1.52 2.83 8.16
CA ASN A 16 -2.87 3.28 8.49
C ASN A 16 -3.79 3.22 7.27
N HIS A 17 -3.29 3.60 6.10
CA HIS A 17 -4.08 3.58 4.89
C HIS A 17 -4.42 2.14 4.48
N VAL A 18 -3.44 1.23 4.56
CA VAL A 18 -3.68 -0.17 4.24
C VAL A 18 -4.70 -0.77 5.21
N GLU A 19 -4.56 -0.50 6.51
CA GLU A 19 -5.52 -0.99 7.50
C GLU A 19 -6.92 -0.47 7.23
N GLN A 20 -7.05 0.79 6.83
CA GLN A 20 -8.34 1.36 6.50
C GLN A 20 -9.01 0.60 5.35
N LEU A 21 -8.25 0.28 4.31
CA LEU A 21 -8.78 -0.46 3.17
C LEU A 21 -9.15 -1.89 3.56
N LEU A 22 -8.37 -2.52 4.43
CA LEU A 22 -8.71 -3.86 4.92
C LEU A 22 -10.04 -3.85 5.67
N LYS A 23 -10.31 -2.81 6.44
CA LYS A 23 -11.58 -2.67 7.13
C LYS A 23 -12.74 -2.47 6.16
N GLU A 24 -12.48 -1.92 4.99
CA GLU A 24 -13.50 -1.72 3.97
C GLU A 24 -13.77 -2.97 3.15
N GLY A 25 -13.05 -4.05 3.40
CA GLY A 25 -13.24 -5.32 2.71
C GLY A 25 -12.23 -5.63 1.63
N TYR A 26 -11.22 -4.79 1.48
CA TYR A 26 -10.14 -5.06 0.54
C TYR A 26 -9.22 -6.14 1.09
N ARG A 27 -8.53 -6.83 0.19
CA ARG A 27 -7.55 -7.83 0.59
C ARG A 27 -6.24 -7.56 -0.14
N LEU A 28 -5.14 -7.98 0.47
CA LEU A 28 -3.82 -7.79 -0.10
C LEU A 28 -3.58 -8.82 -1.21
N ILE A 29 -2.95 -8.38 -2.29
CA ILE A 29 -2.46 -9.28 -3.32
C ILE A 29 -0.99 -8.97 -3.57
N GLY A 30 -0.21 -10.03 -3.74
CA GLY A 30 1.23 -9.91 -3.88
C GLY A 30 1.88 -9.49 -2.56
N GLY A 31 3.15 -9.21 -2.60
CA GLY A 31 3.89 -8.73 -1.45
C GLY A 31 4.08 -7.22 -1.51
N MET A 32 4.49 -6.65 -0.38
CA MET A 32 4.89 -5.25 -0.34
C MET A 32 6.18 -5.08 -1.13
N CYS A 33 6.21 -4.10 -2.02
CA CYS A 33 7.37 -3.83 -2.87
C CYS A 33 7.94 -2.46 -2.53
N PRO A 34 8.87 -2.37 -1.58
CA PRO A 34 9.51 -1.09 -1.30
C PRO A 34 10.38 -0.67 -2.47
N ILE A 35 10.30 0.60 -2.85
CA ILE A 35 11.06 1.17 -3.94
C ILE A 35 11.90 2.30 -3.39
N VAL A 36 13.19 2.28 -3.71
CA VAL A 36 14.08 3.38 -3.33
C VAL A 36 14.06 4.42 -4.44
N GLY A 37 13.64 5.63 -4.10
CA GLY A 37 13.61 6.74 -5.05
C GLY A 37 15.00 7.30 -5.32
N SER A 38 15.09 8.20 -6.30
CA SER A 38 16.36 8.77 -6.75
C SER A 38 17.09 9.58 -5.67
N SER A 39 16.37 10.06 -4.67
CA SER A 39 16.94 10.82 -3.57
C SER A 39 17.20 9.97 -2.32
N GLY A 40 17.13 8.64 -2.45
CA GLY A 40 17.33 7.74 -1.31
C GLY A 40 16.09 7.53 -0.45
N TRP A 41 14.94 8.03 -0.86
CA TRP A 41 13.70 7.83 -0.14
C TRP A 41 13.16 6.43 -0.37
N LEU A 42 12.68 5.81 0.69
CA LEU A 42 12.03 4.51 0.59
C LEU A 42 10.54 4.72 0.38
N ILE A 43 10.02 4.16 -0.71
CA ILE A 43 8.59 4.26 -1.03
C ILE A 43 7.96 2.90 -0.79
N TYR A 44 6.95 2.86 0.07
CA TYR A 44 6.19 1.63 0.33
C TYR A 44 5.03 1.56 -0.64
N THR A 45 4.83 0.41 -1.26
CA THR A 45 3.72 0.20 -2.18
C THR A 45 3.03 -1.13 -1.86
N GLN A 46 1.72 -1.15 -2.03
CA GLN A 46 0.92 -2.36 -1.82
C GLN A 46 -0.32 -2.30 -2.70
N THR A 47 -0.64 -3.41 -3.34
CA THR A 47 -1.87 -3.52 -4.14
C THR A 47 -2.92 -4.27 -3.33
N LEU A 48 -4.15 -3.74 -3.37
CA LEU A 48 -5.28 -4.35 -2.69
C LEU A 48 -6.44 -4.47 -3.67
N VAL A 49 -7.25 -5.51 -3.50
CA VAL A 49 -8.43 -5.71 -4.35
C VAL A 49 -9.65 -5.96 -3.49
N LYS A 50 -10.80 -5.58 -4.05
CA LYS A 50 -12.11 -5.83 -3.45
C LYS A 50 -13.04 -6.31 -4.53
N GLU A 51 -13.73 -7.39 -4.27
CA GLU A 51 -14.74 -7.91 -5.19
C GLU A 51 -16.07 -7.19 -5.07
#